data_fefb7622fe0d49cac372efc5ce70990f
#
_entry.id   fefb7622fe0d49cac372efc5ce70990f
#
_cell.length_a   1.000
_cell.length_b   1.000
_cell.length_c   1.000
_cell.angle_alpha   90.00
_cell.angle_beta   90.00
_cell.angle_gamma   90.00
#
_symmetry.space_group_name_H-M   'P 1'
#
loop_
_entity.id
_entity.type
_entity.pdbx_description
1 polymer ?
#
loop_
_entity_poly.entity_id
_entity_poly.type
_entity_poly.pdbx_seq_one_letter_code
_entity_poly.pdbx_strand_id
1 'polypeptide(L)'
;MAEWSEDDFNNRALFADHYLLERLRERAEWREDPRPAFDALSALFRDAGKRLANRPKDVVQHDLVEPVLAALGFTAEAVPVPKSAAHLPDYRLYADDRKAEPVALLLSYPWDRSLDGKDDHRDRDSPDDNPGARVVSVLEKGEAPWVVVTNGKLWRLYARQAHSRATNYYELDAEEILTPAAMPADELGDAFRYFWLLFRAAAFVPRELTREGRVERLSFLDEALRDSQDFARKLGDRLKERVFEDVFLLLARGFIKGEPS
;
A
#
# COMPACT_ATOMS: atom_id res chain seq x y z
N MET A 1 20.41 6.23 17.89
CA MET A 1 19.01 5.86 17.66
C MET A 1 18.45 6.92 16.75
N ALA A 2 18.21 6.61 15.48
CA ALA A 2 17.56 7.54 14.57
C ALA A 2 16.14 7.79 15.10
N GLU A 3 15.80 9.05 15.35
CA GLU A 3 14.44 9.46 15.62
C GLU A 3 13.64 9.20 14.35
N TRP A 4 12.61 8.39 14.47
CA TRP A 4 11.68 8.06 13.41
C TRP A 4 10.83 9.28 13.09
N SER A 5 10.87 9.74 11.87
CA SER A 5 9.83 10.64 11.40
C SER A 5 8.62 9.77 10.97
N GLU A 6 7.45 10.10 11.46
CA GLU A 6 6.16 9.61 10.95
C GLU A 6 5.96 9.99 9.45
N ASP A 7 6.97 10.61 8.83
CA ASP A 7 6.95 11.22 7.50
C ASP A 7 7.36 10.27 6.38
N ASP A 8 7.93 9.08 6.69
CA ASP A 8 8.43 8.16 5.64
C ASP A 8 7.32 7.47 4.84
N PHE A 9 6.10 7.39 5.36
CA PHE A 9 4.94 6.81 4.70
C PHE A 9 3.61 7.30 5.26
N ASN A 10 2.55 7.23 4.45
CA ASN A 10 1.19 7.53 4.86
C ASN A 10 0.39 6.23 5.00
N ASN A 11 0.25 5.75 6.23
CA ASN A 11 -0.54 4.55 6.52
C ASN A 11 -1.95 4.91 7.00
N ARG A 12 -2.94 4.71 6.16
CA ARG A 12 -4.36 4.89 6.50
C ARG A 12 -4.97 3.60 7.00
N ALA A 13 -4.36 3.04 8.05
CA ALA A 13 -4.82 1.84 8.73
C ALA A 13 -4.99 0.61 7.80
N LEU A 14 -4.18 0.50 6.74
CA LEU A 14 -4.08 -0.75 5.99
C LEU A 14 -3.31 -1.77 6.83
N PHE A 15 -2.18 -1.37 7.37
CA PHE A 15 -1.38 -2.15 8.30
C PHE A 15 -1.43 -1.53 9.70
N ALA A 16 -1.09 -2.28 10.74
CA ALA A 16 -0.84 -1.71 12.05
C ALA A 16 0.54 -1.01 12.05
N ASP A 17 0.65 0.20 12.61
CA ASP A 17 1.92 0.93 12.68
C ASP A 17 2.99 0.13 13.43
N HIS A 18 2.62 -0.56 14.52
CA HIS A 18 3.50 -1.49 15.21
C HIS A 18 4.06 -2.59 14.29
N TYR A 19 3.25 -3.10 13.34
CA TYR A 19 3.75 -4.08 12.37
C TYR A 19 4.81 -3.47 11.47
N LEU A 20 4.53 -2.29 10.90
CA LEU A 20 5.46 -1.60 10.01
C LEU A 20 6.76 -1.22 10.71
N LEU A 21 6.67 -0.61 11.88
CA LEU A 21 7.81 -0.03 12.58
C LEU A 21 8.69 -1.06 13.31
N GLU A 22 8.11 -2.17 13.76
CA GLU A 22 8.81 -3.15 14.58
C GLU A 22 8.88 -4.54 13.90
N ARG A 23 7.71 -5.13 13.58
CA ARG A 23 7.64 -6.54 13.14
C ARG A 23 8.21 -6.75 11.73
N LEU A 24 7.98 -5.81 10.82
CA LEU A 24 8.49 -5.89 9.45
C LEU A 24 10.03 -5.94 9.43
N ARG A 25 10.68 -5.25 10.36
CA ARG A 25 12.14 -5.21 10.49
C ARG A 25 12.76 -6.52 11.00
N GLU A 26 11.98 -7.33 11.70
CA GLU A 26 12.42 -8.64 12.18
C GLU A 26 12.37 -9.70 11.07
N ARG A 27 11.66 -9.43 9.97
CA ARG A 27 11.49 -10.35 8.84
C ARG A 27 12.79 -10.59 8.09
N ALA A 28 12.94 -11.80 7.54
CA ALA A 28 14.10 -12.16 6.73
C ALA A 28 14.21 -11.27 5.49
N GLU A 29 13.08 -10.93 4.89
CA GLU A 29 12.96 -10.07 3.71
C GLU A 29 13.51 -8.65 3.95
N TRP A 30 13.48 -8.16 5.19
CA TRP A 30 14.08 -6.86 5.54
C TRP A 30 15.60 -6.81 5.38
N ARG A 31 16.26 -7.98 5.47
CA ARG A 31 17.73 -8.09 5.38
C ARG A 31 18.22 -8.30 3.95
N GLU A 32 17.31 -8.44 2.99
CA GLU A 32 17.67 -8.54 1.58
C GLU A 32 18.29 -7.22 1.11
N ASP A 33 19.24 -7.27 0.16
CA ASP A 33 19.86 -6.07 -0.40
C ASP A 33 18.97 -5.41 -1.46
N PRO A 34 18.42 -4.21 -1.21
CA PRO A 34 17.56 -3.52 -2.16
C PRO A 34 18.34 -2.62 -3.15
N ARG A 35 19.68 -2.51 -3.07
CA ARG A 35 20.49 -1.61 -3.89
C ARG A 35 20.32 -1.78 -5.39
N PRO A 36 20.29 -3.00 -5.96
CA PRO A 36 20.08 -3.15 -7.40
C PRO A 36 18.76 -2.56 -7.88
N ALA A 37 17.71 -2.69 -7.07
CA ALA A 37 16.40 -2.11 -7.36
C ALA A 37 16.43 -0.57 -7.19
N PHE A 38 17.11 -0.08 -6.17
CA PHE A 38 17.28 1.36 -5.95
C PHE A 38 17.96 2.04 -7.14
N ASP A 39 19.06 1.49 -7.62
CA ASP A 39 19.82 2.05 -8.74
C ASP A 39 18.96 2.10 -10.02
N ALA A 40 18.24 1.01 -10.30
CA ALA A 40 17.35 0.95 -11.47
C ALA A 40 16.20 1.96 -11.36
N LEU A 41 15.53 2.03 -10.20
CA LEU A 41 14.39 2.92 -9.98
C LEU A 41 14.80 4.39 -9.92
N SER A 42 15.90 4.73 -9.24
CA SER A 42 16.41 6.11 -9.17
C SER A 42 16.74 6.67 -10.55
N ALA A 43 17.23 5.82 -11.47
CA ALA A 43 17.48 6.23 -12.84
C ALA A 43 16.18 6.63 -13.57
N LEU A 44 15.06 5.93 -13.32
CA LEU A 44 13.75 6.24 -13.91
C LEU A 44 13.16 7.55 -13.36
N PHE A 45 13.38 7.84 -12.08
CA PHE A 45 12.85 9.03 -11.42
C PHE A 45 13.69 10.29 -11.65
N ARG A 46 14.87 10.18 -12.26
CA ARG A 46 15.69 11.33 -12.59
C ARG A 46 14.90 12.31 -13.46
N ASP A 47 14.68 13.52 -12.93
CA ASP A 47 13.91 14.59 -13.57
C ASP A 47 12.45 14.18 -13.95
N ALA A 48 11.88 13.13 -13.33
CA ALA A 48 10.55 12.65 -13.67
C ALA A 48 9.49 13.75 -13.52
N GLY A 49 9.51 14.50 -12.42
CA GLY A 49 8.60 15.61 -12.18
C GLY A 49 8.61 16.64 -13.33
N LYS A 50 9.79 17.00 -13.85
CA LYS A 50 9.90 17.94 -15.00
C LYS A 50 9.42 17.32 -16.31
N ARG A 51 9.70 16.04 -16.54
CA ARG A 51 9.34 15.35 -17.79
C ARG A 51 7.85 15.06 -17.88
N LEU A 52 7.20 14.76 -16.76
CA LEU A 52 5.84 14.24 -16.69
C LEU A 52 4.80 15.28 -16.24
N ALA A 53 5.24 16.44 -15.73
CA ALA A 53 4.33 17.54 -15.40
C ALA A 53 3.40 17.87 -16.57
N ASN A 54 2.10 17.95 -16.29
CA ASN A 54 1.05 18.23 -17.27
C ASN A 54 0.96 17.25 -18.46
N ARG A 55 1.60 16.09 -18.38
CA ARG A 55 1.50 15.06 -19.43
C ARG A 55 0.24 14.23 -19.24
N PRO A 56 -0.35 13.72 -20.33
CA PRO A 56 -1.51 12.84 -20.26
C PRO A 56 -1.14 11.49 -19.64
N LYS A 57 -2.15 10.77 -19.16
CA LYS A 57 -2.02 9.50 -18.44
C LYS A 57 -1.19 8.45 -19.18
N ASP A 58 -1.43 8.28 -20.47
CA ASP A 58 -0.75 7.31 -21.32
C ASP A 58 0.77 7.55 -21.39
N VAL A 59 1.20 8.81 -21.39
CA VAL A 59 2.62 9.17 -21.33
C VAL A 59 3.20 8.79 -19.97
N VAL A 60 2.50 9.08 -18.88
CA VAL A 60 2.96 8.69 -17.53
C VAL A 60 3.03 7.16 -17.40
N GLN A 61 2.07 6.45 -17.96
CA GLN A 61 2.07 4.99 -18.00
C GLN A 61 3.30 4.46 -18.72
N HIS A 62 3.51 4.86 -19.97
CA HIS A 62 4.58 4.34 -20.80
C HIS A 62 5.99 4.76 -20.33
N ASP A 63 6.17 6.05 -19.98
CA ASP A 63 7.49 6.61 -19.70
C ASP A 63 7.97 6.35 -18.26
N LEU A 64 7.06 5.98 -17.34
CA LEU A 64 7.43 5.76 -15.94
C LEU A 64 6.78 4.52 -15.33
N VAL A 65 5.44 4.39 -15.36
CA VAL A 65 4.76 3.34 -14.58
C VAL A 65 5.16 1.94 -15.06
N GLU A 66 5.14 1.67 -16.35
CA GLU A 66 5.55 0.39 -16.94
C GLU A 66 7.02 0.05 -16.62
N PRO A 67 8.00 0.97 -16.83
CA PRO A 67 9.38 0.71 -16.42
C PRO A 67 9.56 0.46 -14.92
N VAL A 68 8.83 1.17 -14.06
CA VAL A 68 8.87 0.94 -12.59
C VAL A 68 8.32 -0.44 -12.26
N LEU A 69 7.19 -0.84 -12.84
CA LEU A 69 6.63 -2.18 -12.64
C LEU A 69 7.60 -3.28 -13.06
N ALA A 70 8.28 -3.10 -14.19
CA ALA A 70 9.30 -4.03 -14.66
C ALA A 70 10.49 -4.11 -13.69
N ALA A 71 10.97 -2.96 -13.18
CA ALA A 71 12.05 -2.90 -12.19
C ALA A 71 11.65 -3.52 -10.84
N LEU A 72 10.36 -3.49 -10.49
CA LEU A 72 9.79 -4.16 -9.32
C LEU A 72 9.52 -5.67 -9.57
N GLY A 73 9.78 -6.17 -10.78
CA GLY A 73 9.67 -7.59 -11.13
C GLY A 73 8.29 -8.03 -11.60
N PHE A 74 7.39 -7.10 -11.97
CA PHE A 74 6.11 -7.47 -12.54
C PHE A 74 6.16 -7.61 -14.06
N THR A 75 5.36 -8.54 -14.57
CA THR A 75 4.88 -8.53 -15.94
C THR A 75 3.52 -7.83 -15.96
N ALA A 76 3.43 -6.66 -16.57
CA ALA A 76 2.21 -5.87 -16.66
C ALA A 76 1.49 -6.14 -17.97
N GLU A 77 0.17 -6.32 -17.91
CA GLU A 77 -0.70 -6.45 -19.08
C GLU A 77 -1.74 -5.34 -19.08
N ALA A 78 -1.66 -4.46 -20.10
CA ALA A 78 -2.61 -3.39 -20.26
C ALA A 78 -4.02 -3.92 -20.54
N VAL A 79 -5.01 -3.39 -19.85
CA VAL A 79 -6.42 -3.73 -20.05
C VAL A 79 -7.02 -2.64 -20.94
N PRO A 80 -7.58 -2.97 -22.11
CA PRO A 80 -8.30 -2.01 -22.92
C PRO A 80 -9.52 -1.50 -22.15
N VAL A 81 -9.49 -0.26 -21.69
CA VAL A 81 -10.58 0.34 -20.90
C VAL A 81 -11.43 1.22 -21.80
N PRO A 82 -12.69 0.86 -22.10
CA PRO A 82 -13.66 1.77 -22.70
C PRO A 82 -13.91 2.95 -21.75
N LYS A 83 -14.16 4.15 -22.27
CA LYS A 83 -14.35 5.38 -21.48
C LYS A 83 -15.40 5.28 -20.35
N SER A 84 -16.33 4.32 -20.43
CA SER A 84 -17.41 4.09 -19.45
C SER A 84 -17.14 2.98 -18.44
N ALA A 85 -15.96 2.34 -18.44
CA ALA A 85 -15.70 1.14 -17.64
C ALA A 85 -14.89 1.43 -16.37
N ALA A 86 -15.44 2.22 -15.46
CA ALA A 86 -14.83 2.54 -14.15
C ALA A 86 -14.47 1.32 -13.28
N HIS A 87 -15.02 0.15 -13.60
CA HIS A 87 -14.78 -1.10 -12.88
C HIS A 87 -13.61 -1.94 -13.41
N LEU A 88 -12.92 -1.49 -14.46
CA LEU A 88 -11.76 -2.17 -15.02
C LEU A 88 -10.46 -1.54 -14.52
N PRO A 89 -9.43 -2.35 -14.22
CA PRO A 89 -8.08 -1.84 -13.95
C PRO A 89 -7.44 -1.33 -15.24
N ASP A 90 -6.38 -0.55 -15.12
CA ASP A 90 -5.56 -0.15 -16.26
C ASP A 90 -4.59 -1.29 -16.66
N TYR A 91 -4.09 -2.01 -15.65
CA TYR A 91 -3.21 -3.17 -15.85
C TYR A 91 -3.57 -4.33 -14.92
N ARG A 92 -3.36 -5.55 -15.43
CA ARG A 92 -3.20 -6.75 -14.61
C ARG A 92 -1.71 -6.97 -14.37
N LEU A 93 -1.34 -7.19 -13.12
CA LEU A 93 0.04 -7.41 -12.71
C LEU A 93 0.27 -8.89 -12.41
N TYR A 94 1.27 -9.47 -13.05
CA TYR A 94 1.67 -10.85 -12.89
C TYR A 94 3.09 -10.89 -12.30
N ALA A 95 3.36 -11.89 -11.47
CA ALA A 95 4.68 -12.08 -10.89
C ALA A 95 5.63 -12.89 -11.80
N ASP A 96 5.11 -13.43 -12.89
CA ASP A 96 5.89 -14.18 -13.88
C ASP A 96 5.33 -13.99 -15.29
N ASP A 97 6.09 -14.45 -16.28
CA ASP A 97 5.71 -14.33 -17.70
C ASP A 97 4.61 -15.34 -18.12
N ARG A 98 4.25 -16.29 -17.27
CA ARG A 98 3.21 -17.29 -17.58
C ARG A 98 1.81 -16.70 -17.52
N LYS A 99 1.65 -15.58 -16.79
CA LYS A 99 0.39 -14.84 -16.69
C LYS A 99 -0.81 -15.71 -16.30
N ALA A 100 -0.60 -16.69 -15.41
CA ALA A 100 -1.65 -17.63 -15.03
C ALA A 100 -2.77 -16.91 -14.27
N GLU A 101 -2.41 -16.19 -13.20
CA GLU A 101 -3.36 -15.41 -12.39
C GLU A 101 -2.71 -14.07 -12.02
N PRO A 102 -3.43 -12.95 -12.12
CA PRO A 102 -2.91 -11.66 -11.68
C PRO A 102 -2.75 -11.64 -10.16
N VAL A 103 -1.59 -11.23 -9.68
CA VAL A 103 -1.30 -11.09 -8.24
C VAL A 103 -1.79 -9.76 -7.69
N ALA A 104 -1.90 -8.75 -8.56
CA ALA A 104 -2.45 -7.44 -8.24
C ALA A 104 -3.06 -6.79 -9.49
N LEU A 105 -3.85 -5.74 -9.28
CA LEU A 105 -4.37 -4.87 -10.33
C LEU A 105 -3.81 -3.47 -10.14
N LEU A 106 -3.70 -2.70 -11.22
CA LEU A 106 -3.20 -1.33 -11.14
C LEU A 106 -4.18 -0.34 -11.76
N LEU A 107 -4.37 0.76 -11.05
CA LEU A 107 -5.02 1.98 -11.51
C LEU A 107 -3.99 3.09 -11.58
N SER A 108 -3.89 3.77 -12.70
CA SER A 108 -2.95 4.86 -12.90
C SER A 108 -3.65 6.17 -13.24
N TYR A 109 -2.97 7.27 -12.94
CA TYR A 109 -3.46 8.63 -13.13
C TYR A 109 -2.36 9.52 -13.71
N PRO A 110 -2.68 10.69 -14.26
CA PRO A 110 -1.68 11.68 -14.64
C PRO A 110 -0.82 12.12 -13.44
N TRP A 111 0.44 12.50 -13.70
CA TRP A 111 1.42 12.89 -12.69
C TRP A 111 0.92 13.92 -11.67
N ASP A 112 0.23 14.96 -12.15
CA ASP A 112 -0.23 16.07 -11.32
C ASP A 112 -1.63 15.85 -10.72
N ARG A 113 -2.26 14.70 -10.94
CA ARG A 113 -3.57 14.41 -10.39
C ARG A 113 -3.45 13.90 -8.96
N SER A 114 -4.17 14.55 -8.03
CA SER A 114 -4.30 14.07 -6.67
C SER A 114 -4.98 12.69 -6.65
N LEU A 115 -4.53 11.80 -5.77
CA LEU A 115 -5.17 10.50 -5.56
C LEU A 115 -6.32 10.57 -4.54
N ASP A 116 -6.59 11.72 -3.95
CA ASP A 116 -7.69 11.94 -3.01
C ASP A 116 -8.87 12.62 -3.71
N GLY A 117 -10.03 11.97 -3.61
CA GLY A 117 -11.28 12.53 -4.09
C GLY A 117 -11.32 12.80 -5.59
N LYS A 118 -12.15 13.77 -5.95
CA LYS A 118 -12.30 14.29 -7.30
C LYS A 118 -11.28 15.40 -7.57
N ASP A 119 -10.80 15.46 -8.80
CA ASP A 119 -10.00 16.58 -9.29
C ASP A 119 -10.78 17.30 -10.41
N ASP A 120 -11.50 18.36 -10.05
CA ASP A 120 -12.37 19.09 -10.98
C ASP A 120 -11.62 19.69 -12.19
N HIS A 121 -10.29 19.84 -12.10
CA HIS A 121 -9.47 20.33 -13.21
C HIS A 121 -9.05 19.21 -14.16
N ARG A 122 -8.79 18.01 -13.65
CA ARG A 122 -8.28 16.87 -14.40
C ARG A 122 -9.37 15.89 -14.84
N ASP A 123 -10.47 15.82 -14.08
CA ASP A 123 -11.56 14.88 -14.30
C ASP A 123 -12.70 15.47 -15.15
N ARG A 124 -12.43 16.53 -15.94
CA ARG A 124 -13.46 17.20 -16.77
C ARG A 124 -14.20 16.25 -17.70
N ASP A 125 -13.48 15.27 -18.26
CA ASP A 125 -14.02 14.25 -19.16
C ASP A 125 -14.56 13.02 -18.41
N SER A 126 -14.35 12.94 -17.10
CA SER A 126 -14.77 11.82 -16.24
C SER A 126 -15.10 12.35 -14.84
N PRO A 127 -16.16 13.16 -14.67
CA PRO A 127 -16.48 13.86 -13.41
C PRO A 127 -16.78 12.92 -12.23
N ASP A 128 -16.95 11.62 -12.49
CA ASP A 128 -17.16 10.59 -11.48
C ASP A 128 -15.91 9.76 -11.18
N ASP A 129 -14.77 10.12 -11.75
CA ASP A 129 -13.51 9.41 -11.54
C ASP A 129 -12.93 9.73 -10.14
N ASN A 130 -13.37 8.94 -9.18
CA ASN A 130 -12.85 8.95 -7.82
C ASN A 130 -11.98 7.71 -7.61
N PRO A 131 -10.66 7.85 -7.37
CA PRO A 131 -9.75 6.72 -7.21
C PRO A 131 -10.22 5.70 -6.16
N GLY A 132 -10.71 6.15 -4.99
CA GLY A 132 -11.23 5.27 -3.95
C GLY A 132 -12.46 4.48 -4.40
N ALA A 133 -13.40 5.09 -5.13
CA ALA A 133 -14.56 4.40 -5.67
C ALA A 133 -14.18 3.39 -6.76
N ARG A 134 -13.21 3.73 -7.62
CA ARG A 134 -12.67 2.80 -8.63
C ARG A 134 -12.00 1.59 -7.97
N VAL A 135 -11.21 1.80 -6.90
CA VAL A 135 -10.61 0.69 -6.14
C VAL A 135 -11.67 -0.28 -5.64
N VAL A 136 -12.76 0.22 -5.04
CA VAL A 136 -13.87 -0.64 -4.57
C VAL A 136 -14.44 -1.44 -5.73
N SER A 137 -14.77 -0.77 -6.83
CA SER A 137 -15.37 -1.42 -8.01
C SER A 137 -14.47 -2.50 -8.63
N VAL A 138 -13.16 -2.26 -8.67
CA VAL A 138 -12.16 -3.22 -9.18
C VAL A 138 -11.99 -4.40 -8.22
N LEU A 139 -11.93 -4.17 -6.90
CA LEU A 139 -11.81 -5.22 -5.89
C LEU A 139 -13.06 -6.11 -5.80
N GLU A 140 -14.23 -5.57 -6.06
CA GLU A 140 -15.51 -6.34 -6.09
C GLU A 140 -15.56 -7.36 -7.22
N LYS A 141 -14.89 -7.11 -8.34
CA LYS A 141 -14.74 -8.09 -9.43
C LYS A 141 -13.92 -9.31 -9.01
N GLY A 142 -13.05 -9.17 -8.05
CA GLY A 142 -12.35 -10.30 -7.42
C GLY A 142 -11.24 -10.93 -8.27
N GLU A 143 -10.75 -10.27 -9.32
CA GLU A 143 -9.68 -10.79 -10.19
C GLU A 143 -8.34 -10.95 -9.43
N ALA A 144 -8.04 -10.03 -8.49
CA ALA A 144 -6.87 -10.12 -7.61
C ALA A 144 -7.19 -9.59 -6.21
N PRO A 145 -6.43 -9.99 -5.16
CA PRO A 145 -6.68 -9.53 -3.80
C PRO A 145 -6.15 -8.12 -3.51
N TRP A 146 -5.24 -7.60 -4.35
CA TRP A 146 -4.53 -6.34 -4.15
C TRP A 146 -4.74 -5.39 -5.31
N VAL A 147 -4.81 -4.08 -5.01
CA VAL A 147 -4.82 -3.02 -6.01
C VAL A 147 -3.73 -2.01 -5.68
N VAL A 148 -2.92 -1.68 -6.67
CA VAL A 148 -1.98 -0.57 -6.64
C VAL A 148 -2.61 0.61 -7.36
N VAL A 149 -2.56 1.79 -6.75
CA VAL A 149 -3.00 3.05 -7.35
C VAL A 149 -1.82 4.00 -7.43
N THR A 150 -1.57 4.58 -8.59
CA THR A 150 -0.43 5.50 -8.75
C THR A 150 -0.72 6.62 -9.74
N ASN A 151 -0.15 7.78 -9.49
CA ASN A 151 0.02 8.84 -10.49
C ASN A 151 1.48 8.93 -11.01
N GLY A 152 2.28 7.88 -10.76
CA GLY A 152 3.71 7.83 -11.02
C GLY A 152 4.55 8.34 -9.85
N LYS A 153 4.10 9.38 -9.15
CA LYS A 153 4.73 9.96 -7.96
C LYS A 153 4.33 9.22 -6.69
N LEU A 154 3.03 9.23 -6.37
CA LEU A 154 2.45 8.53 -5.22
C LEU A 154 2.10 7.09 -5.61
N TRP A 155 2.41 6.16 -4.72
CA TRP A 155 2.10 4.74 -4.86
C TRP A 155 1.29 4.29 -3.66
N ARG A 156 0.04 3.89 -3.91
CA ARG A 156 -0.91 3.41 -2.89
C ARG A 156 -1.19 1.93 -3.05
N LEU A 157 -1.25 1.24 -1.93
CA LEU A 157 -1.61 -0.18 -1.86
C LEU A 157 -2.96 -0.34 -1.15
N TYR A 158 -3.87 -1.06 -1.78
CA TYR A 158 -5.19 -1.40 -1.25
C TYR A 158 -5.39 -2.91 -1.23
N ALA A 159 -6.14 -3.40 -0.24
CA ALA A 159 -6.44 -4.83 -0.08
C ALA A 159 -7.95 -5.09 -0.08
N ARG A 160 -8.37 -6.18 -0.72
CA ARG A 160 -9.77 -6.65 -0.69
C ARG A 160 -10.24 -6.99 0.72
N GLN A 161 -9.32 -7.48 1.57
CA GLN A 161 -9.59 -7.88 2.94
C GLN A 161 -9.42 -6.75 3.96
N ALA A 162 -9.11 -5.52 3.54
CA ALA A 162 -9.07 -4.37 4.41
C ALA A 162 -10.45 -4.08 5.02
N HIS A 163 -10.47 -3.49 6.23
CA HIS A 163 -11.72 -3.13 6.90
C HIS A 163 -12.55 -2.15 6.07
N SER A 164 -11.91 -1.16 5.47
CA SER A 164 -12.51 -0.26 4.48
C SER A 164 -11.69 -0.27 3.19
N ARG A 165 -12.29 -0.78 2.11
CA ARG A 165 -11.63 -0.90 0.80
C ARG A 165 -11.36 0.45 0.13
N ALA A 166 -12.12 1.48 0.50
CA ALA A 166 -12.00 2.81 -0.08
C ALA A 166 -10.99 3.70 0.64
N THR A 167 -10.82 3.52 1.96
CA THR A 167 -10.12 4.46 2.83
C THR A 167 -8.91 3.86 3.55
N ASN A 168 -8.81 2.52 3.66
CA ASN A 168 -7.64 1.88 4.22
C ASN A 168 -6.62 1.61 3.12
N TYR A 169 -5.54 2.36 3.13
CA TYR A 169 -4.44 2.22 2.19
C TYR A 169 -3.09 2.50 2.85
N TYR A 170 -2.04 2.05 2.19
CA TYR A 170 -0.66 2.39 2.51
C TYR A 170 -0.07 3.15 1.33
N GLU A 171 0.56 4.29 1.55
CA GLU A 171 1.08 5.18 0.50
C GLU A 171 2.51 5.62 0.77
N LEU A 172 3.27 5.74 -0.32
CA LEU A 172 4.61 6.29 -0.35
C LEU A 172 4.76 7.28 -1.50
N ASP A 173 5.58 8.33 -1.29
CA ASP A 173 6.03 9.24 -2.34
C ASP A 173 7.33 8.71 -2.96
N ALA A 174 7.20 8.03 -4.11
CA ALA A 174 8.36 7.47 -4.81
C ALA A 174 9.27 8.54 -5.41
N GLU A 175 8.75 9.74 -5.75
CA GLU A 175 9.59 10.85 -6.22
C GLU A 175 10.51 11.32 -5.11
N GLU A 176 9.99 11.51 -3.90
CA GLU A 176 10.78 11.92 -2.74
C GLU A 176 11.84 10.88 -2.38
N ILE A 177 11.43 9.61 -2.29
CA ILE A 177 12.31 8.49 -1.89
C ILE A 177 13.42 8.22 -2.91
N LEU A 178 13.16 8.40 -4.21
CA LEU A 178 14.07 8.01 -5.29
C LEU A 178 14.84 9.18 -5.91
N THR A 179 14.60 10.42 -5.45
CA THR A 179 15.36 11.59 -5.93
C THR A 179 16.68 11.69 -5.17
N PRO A 180 17.86 11.68 -5.86
CA PRO A 180 19.18 11.58 -5.24
C PRO A 180 19.58 12.71 -4.27
N ALA A 181 18.83 13.81 -4.23
CA ALA A 181 19.11 14.95 -3.36
C ALA A 181 18.90 14.66 -1.86
N ALA A 182 18.24 13.57 -1.52
CA ALA A 182 17.77 13.28 -0.17
C ALA A 182 18.66 12.31 0.61
N MET A 183 19.64 11.62 -0.02
CA MET A 183 20.42 10.59 0.70
C MET A 183 21.92 10.67 0.47
N PRO A 184 22.73 10.47 1.54
CA PRO A 184 24.15 10.14 1.39
C PRO A 184 24.28 8.85 0.57
N ALA A 185 25.25 8.80 -0.35
CA ALA A 185 25.45 7.67 -1.28
C ALA A 185 25.65 6.29 -0.58
N ASP A 186 25.92 6.28 0.72
CA ASP A 186 26.26 5.09 1.48
C ASP A 186 25.09 4.52 2.32
N GLU A 187 23.98 5.26 2.48
CA GLU A 187 22.84 4.83 3.30
C GLU A 187 21.55 4.83 2.48
N LEU A 188 21.12 3.64 2.09
CA LEU A 188 19.74 3.44 1.64
C LEU A 188 18.80 3.62 2.82
N GLY A 189 17.99 4.69 2.77
CA GLY A 189 17.00 4.97 3.80
C GLY A 189 15.97 3.86 3.94
N ASP A 190 15.41 3.74 5.14
CA ASP A 190 14.34 2.78 5.42
C ASP A 190 13.10 3.04 4.54
N ALA A 191 12.83 4.30 4.15
CA ALA A 191 11.73 4.65 3.26
C ALA A 191 11.78 3.89 1.92
N PHE A 192 12.98 3.81 1.28
CA PHE A 192 13.12 2.99 0.08
C PHE A 192 12.91 1.50 0.35
N ARG A 193 13.37 1.01 1.49
CA ARG A 193 13.19 -0.39 1.88
C ARG A 193 11.72 -0.74 2.06
N TYR A 194 10.91 0.15 2.66
CA TYR A 194 9.47 0.01 2.73
C TYR A 194 8.83 -0.02 1.33
N PHE A 195 9.21 0.92 0.45
CA PHE A 195 8.71 0.93 -0.91
C PHE A 195 9.01 -0.39 -1.63
N TRP A 196 10.26 -0.80 -1.66
CA TRP A 196 10.68 -2.01 -2.36
C TRP A 196 10.06 -3.28 -1.79
N LEU A 197 10.01 -3.44 -0.47
CA LEU A 197 9.44 -4.63 0.15
C LEU A 197 7.94 -4.78 -0.08
N LEU A 198 7.19 -3.69 -0.06
CA LEU A 198 5.74 -3.73 -0.14
C LEU A 198 5.21 -3.64 -1.58
N PHE A 199 6.01 -3.12 -2.53
CA PHE A 199 5.57 -2.96 -3.92
C PHE A 199 6.27 -3.89 -4.92
N ARG A 200 7.28 -4.67 -4.55
CA ARG A 200 7.91 -5.66 -5.46
C ARG A 200 6.98 -6.84 -5.74
N ALA A 201 7.05 -7.41 -6.94
CA ALA A 201 6.21 -8.53 -7.37
C ALA A 201 6.24 -9.71 -6.39
N ALA A 202 7.42 -10.03 -5.83
CA ALA A 202 7.59 -11.12 -4.87
C ALA A 202 6.72 -10.97 -3.61
N ALA A 203 6.35 -9.74 -3.23
CA ALA A 203 5.51 -9.49 -2.06
C ALA A 203 4.06 -9.95 -2.25
N PHE A 204 3.62 -10.07 -3.49
CA PHE A 204 2.25 -10.46 -3.87
C PHE A 204 2.11 -11.96 -4.16
N VAL A 205 3.22 -12.69 -4.27
CA VAL A 205 3.20 -14.12 -4.64
C VAL A 205 2.82 -14.97 -3.44
N PRO A 206 1.71 -15.75 -3.51
CA PRO A 206 1.35 -16.67 -2.46
C PRO A 206 2.35 -17.82 -2.33
N ARG A 207 2.76 -18.10 -1.11
CA ARG A 207 3.62 -19.23 -0.74
C ARG A 207 2.92 -20.11 0.29
N GLU A 208 3.28 -21.38 0.34
CA GLU A 208 2.77 -22.30 1.34
C GLU A 208 3.45 -22.02 2.69
N LEU A 209 2.65 -21.83 3.70
CA LEU A 209 3.08 -21.57 5.07
C LEU A 209 2.35 -22.51 6.03
N THR A 210 3.09 -23.11 6.94
CA THR A 210 2.47 -23.90 8.02
C THR A 210 2.28 -23.01 9.26
N ARG A 211 1.02 -22.71 9.57
CA ARG A 211 0.65 -21.97 10.80
C ARG A 211 -0.30 -22.84 11.63
N GLU A 212 -0.01 -22.98 12.92
CA GLU A 212 -0.84 -23.75 13.85
C GLU A 212 -1.20 -25.17 13.34
N GLY A 213 -0.25 -25.82 12.64
CA GLY A 213 -0.46 -27.15 12.08
C GLY A 213 -1.32 -27.21 10.82
N ARG A 214 -1.71 -26.07 10.24
CA ARG A 214 -2.43 -25.96 8.97
C ARG A 214 -1.53 -25.38 7.90
N VAL A 215 -1.63 -25.93 6.69
CA VAL A 215 -0.98 -25.36 5.51
C VAL A 215 -1.91 -24.30 4.93
N GLU A 216 -1.43 -23.07 4.86
CA GLU A 216 -2.13 -21.93 4.26
C GLU A 216 -1.29 -21.38 3.11
N ARG A 217 -1.95 -20.79 2.12
CA ARG A 217 -1.28 -20.16 0.98
C ARG A 217 -1.46 -18.64 1.07
N LEU A 218 -0.43 -17.95 1.51
CA LEU A 218 -0.43 -16.51 1.75
C LEU A 218 0.77 -15.85 1.07
N SER A 219 0.55 -14.66 0.53
CA SER A 219 1.64 -13.78 0.11
C SER A 219 2.28 -13.07 1.31
N PHE A 220 3.43 -12.43 1.11
CA PHE A 220 4.04 -11.58 2.13
C PHE A 220 3.08 -10.47 2.60
N LEU A 221 2.36 -9.86 1.67
CA LEU A 221 1.38 -8.81 1.99
C LEU A 221 0.16 -9.37 2.74
N ASP A 222 -0.31 -10.58 2.40
CA ASP A 222 -1.41 -11.22 3.12
C ASP A 222 -1.02 -11.54 4.57
N GLU A 223 0.24 -12.01 4.78
CA GLU A 223 0.78 -12.20 6.13
C GLU A 223 0.84 -10.88 6.90
N ALA A 224 1.37 -9.81 6.28
CA ALA A 224 1.48 -8.49 6.89
C ALA A 224 0.11 -7.93 7.31
N LEU A 225 -0.88 -8.04 6.42
CA LEU A 225 -2.24 -7.59 6.70
C LEU A 225 -2.88 -8.39 7.84
N ARG A 226 -2.74 -9.71 7.82
CA ARG A 226 -3.29 -10.59 8.84
C ARG A 226 -2.65 -10.35 10.21
N ASP A 227 -1.31 -10.28 10.27
CA ASP A 227 -0.59 -10.01 11.51
C ASP A 227 -0.96 -8.64 12.09
N SER A 228 -1.19 -7.64 11.24
CA SER A 228 -1.69 -6.32 11.63
C SER A 228 -3.11 -6.37 12.22
N GLN A 229 -4.02 -7.12 11.59
CA GLN A 229 -5.39 -7.30 12.07
C GLN A 229 -5.44 -8.06 13.38
N ASP A 230 -4.63 -9.11 13.52
CA ASP A 230 -4.51 -9.88 14.76
C ASP A 230 -3.96 -9.05 15.91
N PHE A 231 -2.97 -8.19 15.64
CA PHE A 231 -2.44 -7.26 16.63
C PHE A 231 -3.52 -6.25 17.08
N ALA A 232 -4.22 -5.62 16.13
CA ALA A 232 -5.27 -4.66 16.43
C ALA A 232 -6.40 -5.29 17.27
N ARG A 233 -6.80 -6.53 16.94
CA ARG A 233 -7.81 -7.28 17.71
C ARG A 233 -7.34 -7.54 19.14
N LYS A 234 -6.13 -8.09 19.31
CA LYS A 234 -5.56 -8.37 20.64
C LYS A 234 -5.42 -7.10 21.49
N LEU A 235 -5.03 -5.99 20.87
CA LEU A 235 -4.95 -4.69 21.55
C LEU A 235 -6.34 -4.22 21.99
N GLY A 236 -7.33 -4.32 21.10
CA GLY A 236 -8.72 -3.98 21.42
C GLY A 236 -9.29 -4.80 22.58
N ASP A 237 -9.03 -6.09 22.61
CA ASP A 237 -9.49 -6.98 23.69
C ASP A 237 -8.82 -6.62 25.04
N ARG A 238 -7.51 -6.37 25.05
CA ARG A 238 -6.80 -5.91 26.26
C ARG A 238 -7.31 -4.55 26.77
N LEU A 239 -7.62 -3.64 25.86
CA LEU A 239 -8.18 -2.33 26.23
C LEU A 239 -9.58 -2.48 26.85
N LYS A 240 -10.44 -3.35 26.28
CA LYS A 240 -11.74 -3.65 26.85
C LYS A 240 -11.63 -4.25 28.27
N GLU A 241 -10.74 -5.23 28.46
CA GLU A 241 -10.49 -5.82 29.79
C GLU A 241 -10.06 -4.75 30.81
N ARG A 242 -9.07 -3.90 30.44
CA ARG A 242 -8.60 -2.82 31.33
C ARG A 242 -9.69 -1.80 31.64
N VAL A 243 -10.44 -1.36 30.64
CA VAL A 243 -11.56 -0.42 30.87
C VAL A 243 -12.59 -1.06 31.80
N PHE A 244 -12.90 -2.34 31.63
CA PHE A 244 -13.84 -3.02 32.50
C PHE A 244 -13.31 -3.18 33.94
N GLU A 245 -12.07 -3.61 34.11
CA GLU A 245 -11.47 -3.84 35.44
C GLU A 245 -11.13 -2.52 36.17
N ASP A 246 -10.51 -1.56 35.47
CA ASP A 246 -9.99 -0.36 36.12
C ASP A 246 -11.03 0.76 36.22
N VAL A 247 -11.90 0.92 35.22
CA VAL A 247 -12.85 2.04 35.19
C VAL A 247 -14.22 1.66 35.73
N PHE A 248 -14.81 0.56 35.27
CA PHE A 248 -16.15 0.17 35.67
C PHE A 248 -16.20 -0.28 37.15
N LEU A 249 -15.18 -0.98 37.64
CA LEU A 249 -15.13 -1.39 39.06
C LEU A 249 -14.93 -0.18 39.99
N LEU A 250 -14.15 0.83 39.56
CA LEU A 250 -13.97 2.05 40.33
C LEU A 250 -15.25 2.90 40.34
N LEU A 251 -15.94 3.02 39.21
CA LEU A 251 -17.25 3.69 39.14
C LEU A 251 -18.29 3.00 39.99
N ALA A 252 -18.40 1.66 39.91
CA ALA A 252 -19.34 0.89 40.73
C ALA A 252 -19.09 1.06 42.24
N ARG A 253 -17.82 1.05 42.66
CA ARG A 253 -17.44 1.33 44.06
C ARG A 253 -17.73 2.77 44.48
N GLY A 254 -17.60 3.74 43.55
CA GLY A 254 -17.94 5.13 43.79
C GLY A 254 -19.44 5.33 44.00
N PHE A 255 -20.27 4.68 43.19
CA PHE A 255 -21.73 4.71 43.36
C PHE A 255 -22.20 4.07 44.65
N ILE A 256 -21.62 2.94 45.09
CA ILE A 256 -21.97 2.26 46.34
C ILE A 256 -21.58 3.10 47.56
N LYS A 257 -20.50 3.91 47.49
CA LYS A 257 -20.08 4.80 48.60
C LYS A 257 -20.80 6.14 48.61
N GLY A 258 -21.52 6.49 47.56
CA GLY A 258 -22.23 7.78 47.41
C GLY A 258 -23.72 7.72 47.74
N GLU A 259 -24.29 6.62 48.28
CA GLU A 259 -25.66 6.66 48.81
C GLU A 259 -25.67 7.46 50.11
N PRO A 260 -26.41 8.58 50.18
CA PRO A 260 -26.63 9.27 51.43
C PRO A 260 -27.53 8.45 52.34
N SER A 261 -27.09 8.25 53.57
CA SER A 261 -27.87 7.69 54.71
C SER A 261 -29.12 8.53 54.94
#